data_32cbaa8f85e98ed99314056e58e83cb3
#
_entry.id   32cbaa8f85e98ed99314056e58e83cb3
#
_cell.length_a   1.000
_cell.length_b   1.000
_cell.length_c   1.000
_cell.angle_alpha   90.00
_cell.angle_beta   90.00
_cell.angle_gamma   90.00
#
_symmetry.space_group_name_H-M   'P 1'
#
loop_
_entity.id
_entity.type
_entity.pdbx_description
1 polymer ?
#
loop_
_entity_poly.entity_id
_entity_poly.type
_entity_poly.pdbx_seq_one_letter_code
_entity_poly.pdbx_strand_id
1 'polypeptide(L)'
;MQDREFPQNPRIGVGIVLMIDKKLLLAKRKNPPAAQKWSLPGGLVELGETVKDAVRREALEETGLTIEVGKLLEVVELIDKAAEGNIRYHYILLDYLASASGGTLKAGSDVSALKLFDWRDLQQLELPILTREFIARHKNLLFPTSQH
;
A
#
# COMPACT_ATOMS: atom_id res chain seq x y z
N MET A 1 7.76 -4.66 19.69
CA MET A 1 7.55 -3.74 18.54
C MET A 1 8.86 -3.63 17.79
N GLN A 2 8.83 -3.90 16.50
CA GLN A 2 10.04 -3.80 15.69
C GLN A 2 10.28 -2.35 15.31
N ASP A 3 11.50 -1.91 15.52
CA ASP A 3 11.93 -0.58 15.13
C ASP A 3 12.10 -0.54 13.60
N ARG A 4 11.35 0.31 12.93
CA ARG A 4 11.41 0.47 11.47
C ARG A 4 12.44 1.51 11.06
N GLU A 5 12.77 2.41 11.96
CA GLU A 5 13.71 3.50 11.71
C GLU A 5 15.14 3.04 11.99
N PHE A 6 16.05 3.40 11.10
CA PHE A 6 17.48 3.00 11.16
C PHE A 6 17.66 1.49 11.26
N PRO A 7 17.08 0.71 10.30
CA PRO A 7 17.16 -0.73 10.35
C PRO A 7 18.55 -1.25 10.03
N GLN A 8 18.86 -2.46 10.49
CA GLN A 8 20.12 -3.14 10.15
C GLN A 8 20.04 -3.85 8.82
N ASN A 9 18.84 -4.16 8.35
CA ASN A 9 18.59 -4.87 7.09
C ASN A 9 17.37 -4.27 6.39
N PRO A 10 17.28 -4.42 5.07
CA PRO A 10 16.05 -4.05 4.36
C PRO A 10 14.87 -4.82 4.93
N ARG A 11 13.73 -4.15 5.04
CA ARG A 11 12.49 -4.74 5.54
C ARG A 11 11.57 -5.05 4.34
N ILE A 12 10.95 -6.21 4.39
CA ILE A 12 10.04 -6.63 3.31
C ILE A 12 8.61 -6.30 3.72
N GLY A 13 7.94 -5.56 2.86
CA GLY A 13 6.55 -5.22 3.06
C GLY A 13 5.70 -5.60 1.86
N VAL A 14 4.40 -5.53 2.03
CA VAL A 14 3.42 -5.76 0.96
C VAL A 14 2.53 -4.54 0.82
N GLY A 15 2.15 -4.25 -0.41
CA GLY A 15 1.14 -3.26 -0.74
C GLY A 15 -0.04 -3.96 -1.39
N ILE A 16 -1.23 -3.46 -1.11
CA ILE A 16 -2.46 -4.06 -1.59
C ILE A 16 -3.12 -3.12 -2.59
N VAL A 17 -3.24 -3.58 -3.83
CA VAL A 17 -3.87 -2.82 -4.91
C VAL A 17 -5.28 -3.35 -5.07
N LEU A 18 -6.23 -2.66 -4.45
CA LEU A 18 -7.61 -3.11 -4.36
C LEU A 18 -8.54 -2.11 -5.04
N MET A 19 -9.18 -2.57 -6.12
CA MET A 19 -10.16 -1.78 -6.85
C MET A 19 -11.57 -2.21 -6.43
N ILE A 20 -12.41 -1.25 -6.09
CA ILE A 20 -13.82 -1.46 -5.76
C ILE A 20 -14.63 -0.42 -6.53
N ASP A 21 -15.58 -0.86 -7.33
CA ASP A 21 -16.43 0.03 -8.15
C ASP A 21 -15.62 1.02 -8.97
N LYS A 22 -14.55 0.52 -9.60
CA LYS A 22 -13.64 1.30 -10.47
C LYS A 22 -12.87 2.39 -9.73
N LYS A 23 -12.75 2.25 -8.42
CA LYS A 23 -11.99 3.17 -7.57
C LYS A 23 -10.91 2.42 -6.82
N LEU A 24 -9.79 3.09 -6.59
CA LEU A 24 -8.65 2.54 -5.87
C LEU A 24 -8.76 2.86 -4.39
N LEU A 25 -8.60 1.82 -3.55
CA LEU A 25 -8.60 1.99 -2.11
C LEU A 25 -7.22 2.49 -1.64
N LEU A 26 -7.22 3.62 -0.95
CA LEU A 26 -6.02 4.12 -0.28
C LEU A 26 -6.28 4.25 1.21
N ALA A 27 -5.20 4.14 1.96
CA ALA A 27 -5.20 4.28 3.42
C ALA A 27 -4.38 5.52 3.78
N LYS A 28 -4.87 6.27 4.75
CA LYS A 28 -4.12 7.39 5.31
C LYS A 28 -3.33 6.89 6.51
N ARG A 29 -2.02 7.02 6.45
CA ARG A 29 -1.13 6.43 7.45
C ARG A 29 -1.09 7.28 8.72
N LYS A 30 -1.08 6.60 9.88
CA LYS A 30 -0.87 7.30 11.17
C LYS A 30 0.61 7.53 11.44
N ASN A 31 1.46 6.59 11.04
CA ASN A 31 2.86 6.52 11.45
C ASN A 31 3.84 6.74 10.29
N PRO A 32 5.06 7.24 10.58
CA PRO A 32 6.11 7.33 9.57
C PRO A 32 6.51 5.94 9.03
N PRO A 33 7.05 5.84 7.80
CA PRO A 33 7.23 6.95 6.87
C PRO A 33 5.91 7.39 6.24
N ALA A 34 5.87 8.64 5.74
CA ALA A 34 4.69 9.21 5.08
C ALA A 34 3.45 9.31 5.98
N ALA A 35 3.65 9.67 7.28
CA ALA A 35 2.55 9.89 8.22
C ALA A 35 1.56 10.93 7.67
N GLN A 36 0.27 10.65 7.84
CA GLN A 36 -0.85 11.49 7.36
C GLN A 36 -0.92 11.63 5.83
N LYS A 37 -0.26 10.74 5.10
CA LYS A 37 -0.33 10.68 3.64
C LYS A 37 -1.14 9.47 3.20
N TRP A 38 -1.76 9.60 2.03
CA TRP A 38 -2.49 8.49 1.42
C TRP A 38 -1.54 7.57 0.67
N SER A 39 -1.67 6.26 0.88
CA SER A 39 -0.87 5.25 0.20
C SER A 39 -1.65 3.96 0.08
N LEU A 40 -1.08 2.98 -0.61
CA LEU A 40 -1.67 1.65 -0.65
C LEU A 40 -1.74 1.07 0.77
N PRO A 41 -2.82 0.38 1.13
CA PRO A 41 -2.82 -0.39 2.37
C PRO A 41 -1.72 -1.45 2.32
N GLY A 42 -1.18 -1.83 3.46
CA GLY A 42 -0.16 -2.85 3.53
C GLY A 42 0.62 -2.79 4.84
N GLY A 43 1.66 -3.59 4.91
CA GLY A 43 2.50 -3.66 6.09
C GLY A 43 3.63 -4.65 5.89
N LEU A 44 4.34 -4.97 6.97
CA LEU A 44 5.52 -5.81 6.89
C LEU A 44 5.17 -7.29 6.91
N VAL A 45 5.96 -8.06 6.15
CA VAL A 45 5.92 -9.52 6.22
C VAL A 45 6.56 -9.94 7.54
N GLU A 46 5.91 -10.84 8.27
CA GLU A 46 6.41 -11.36 9.53
C GLU A 46 7.30 -12.58 9.29
N LEU A 47 8.23 -12.82 10.21
CA LEU A 47 9.12 -13.97 10.11
C LEU A 47 8.31 -15.27 10.06
N GLY A 48 8.56 -16.08 9.04
CA GLY A 48 7.87 -17.35 8.85
C GLY A 48 6.54 -17.24 8.11
N GLU A 49 6.12 -16.02 7.78
CA GLU A 49 4.88 -15.78 7.05
C GLU A 49 5.14 -15.74 5.55
N THR A 50 4.28 -16.36 4.75
CA THR A 50 4.40 -16.21 3.29
C THR A 50 3.96 -14.80 2.89
N VAL A 51 4.47 -14.33 1.75
CA VAL A 51 4.11 -13.01 1.26
C VAL A 51 2.60 -12.89 1.04
N LYS A 52 1.98 -13.90 0.43
CA LYS A 52 0.54 -13.85 0.17
C LYS A 52 -0.29 -13.88 1.46
N ASP A 53 0.17 -14.60 2.48
CA ASP A 53 -0.49 -14.57 3.78
C ASP A 53 -0.36 -13.20 4.43
N ALA A 54 0.79 -12.54 4.26
CA ALA A 54 0.96 -11.17 4.73
C ALA A 54 -0.03 -10.22 4.05
N VAL A 55 -0.23 -10.37 2.73
CA VAL A 55 -1.20 -9.56 1.99
C VAL A 55 -2.60 -9.74 2.57
N ARG A 56 -3.02 -10.99 2.81
CA ARG A 56 -4.34 -11.27 3.38
C ARG A 56 -4.49 -10.72 4.78
N ARG A 57 -3.49 -10.92 5.62
CA ARG A 57 -3.50 -10.44 7.01
C ARG A 57 -3.56 -8.93 7.07
N GLU A 58 -2.69 -8.25 6.32
CA GLU A 58 -2.66 -6.79 6.30
C GLU A 58 -3.95 -6.20 5.73
N ALA A 59 -4.52 -6.83 4.70
CA ALA A 59 -5.81 -6.38 4.17
C ALA A 59 -6.89 -6.42 5.25
N LEU A 60 -6.97 -7.52 5.98
CA LEU A 60 -7.96 -7.65 7.04
C LEU A 60 -7.71 -6.65 8.17
N GLU A 61 -6.46 -6.53 8.61
CA GLU A 61 -6.10 -5.62 9.71
C GLU A 61 -6.33 -4.15 9.36
N GLU A 62 -5.96 -3.73 8.16
CA GLU A 62 -6.02 -2.31 7.78
C GLU A 62 -7.34 -1.90 7.15
N THR A 63 -8.02 -2.81 6.48
CA THR A 63 -9.23 -2.46 5.71
C THR A 63 -10.51 -3.15 6.18
N GLY A 64 -10.41 -4.18 7.01
CA GLY A 64 -11.56 -4.98 7.43
C GLY A 64 -12.05 -5.96 6.38
N LEU A 65 -11.39 -6.05 5.22
CA LEU A 65 -11.83 -6.89 4.12
C LEU A 65 -11.05 -8.19 4.04
N THR A 66 -11.75 -9.27 3.73
CA THR A 66 -11.13 -10.49 3.26
C THR A 66 -10.95 -10.36 1.74
N ILE A 67 -9.84 -10.85 1.24
CA ILE A 67 -9.48 -10.66 -0.16
C ILE A 67 -8.98 -11.95 -0.78
N GLU A 68 -9.02 -11.99 -2.10
CA GLU A 68 -8.29 -12.96 -2.89
C GLU A 68 -7.08 -12.24 -3.48
N VAL A 69 -5.91 -12.86 -3.30
CA VAL A 69 -4.65 -12.30 -3.78
C VAL A 69 -4.47 -12.63 -5.25
N GLY A 70 -4.29 -11.62 -6.05
CA GLY A 70 -4.03 -11.76 -7.49
C GLY A 70 -2.53 -11.76 -7.79
N LYS A 71 -2.16 -11.15 -8.91
CA LYS A 71 -0.77 -11.17 -9.36
C LYS A 71 0.05 -10.07 -8.70
N LEU A 72 1.35 -10.31 -8.59
CA LEU A 72 2.32 -9.30 -8.23
C LEU A 72 2.41 -8.29 -9.38
N LEU A 73 2.11 -7.02 -9.10
CA LEU A 73 2.19 -5.98 -10.11
C LEU A 73 3.58 -5.38 -10.21
N GLU A 74 4.23 -5.18 -9.08
CA GLU A 74 5.49 -4.47 -9.06
C GLU A 74 6.22 -4.70 -7.74
N VAL A 75 7.56 -4.65 -7.79
CA VAL A 75 8.40 -4.56 -6.60
C VAL A 75 8.91 -3.14 -6.53
N VAL A 76 8.62 -2.45 -5.44
CA VAL A 76 9.02 -1.05 -5.24
C VAL A 76 10.05 -0.99 -4.12
N GLU A 77 11.15 -0.29 -4.39
CA GLU A 77 12.18 -0.08 -3.38
C GLU A 77 12.07 1.33 -2.82
N LEU A 78 11.98 1.43 -1.49
CA LEU A 78 11.98 2.70 -0.80
C LEU A 78 13.25 2.78 0.05
N ILE A 79 14.12 3.71 -0.29
CA ILE A 79 15.34 3.97 0.47
C ILE A 79 15.31 5.44 0.86
N ASP A 80 15.26 5.71 2.17
CA ASP A 80 15.23 7.06 2.70
C ASP A 80 16.46 7.27 3.56
N LYS A 81 17.25 8.27 3.22
CA LYS A 81 18.48 8.62 3.93
C LYS A 81 18.24 9.81 4.84
N ALA A 82 18.76 9.71 6.07
CA ALA A 82 18.81 10.85 6.98
C ALA A 82 19.85 11.87 6.51
N ALA A 83 19.83 13.06 7.11
CA ALA A 83 20.73 14.15 6.72
C ALA A 83 22.21 13.79 6.80
N GLU A 84 22.59 12.90 7.74
CA GLU A 84 23.96 12.45 7.91
C GLU A 84 24.36 11.34 6.93
N GLY A 85 23.45 10.91 6.06
CA GLY A 85 23.71 9.84 5.10
C GLY A 85 23.38 8.44 5.59
N ASN A 86 22.98 8.27 6.85
CA ASN A 86 22.54 6.99 7.37
C ASN A 86 21.22 6.61 6.74
N ILE A 87 20.99 5.31 6.55
CA ILE A 87 19.73 4.81 6.04
C ILE A 87 18.68 4.89 7.13
N ARG A 88 17.70 5.77 6.95
CA ARG A 88 16.61 5.92 7.92
C ARG A 88 15.53 4.87 7.73
N TYR A 89 15.15 4.62 6.48
CA TYR A 89 14.19 3.55 6.13
C TYR A 89 14.67 2.82 4.89
N HIS A 90 14.45 1.52 4.87
CA HIS A 90 14.72 0.73 3.68
C HIS A 90 13.68 -0.38 3.59
N TYR A 91 12.77 -0.24 2.62
CA TYR A 91 11.71 -1.23 2.37
C TYR A 91 11.80 -1.78 0.97
N ILE A 92 11.56 -3.08 0.86
CA ILE A 92 11.29 -3.72 -0.41
C ILE A 92 9.81 -4.08 -0.37
N LEU A 93 9.01 -3.42 -1.19
CA LEU A 93 7.55 -3.51 -1.17
C LEU A 93 7.08 -4.34 -2.35
N LEU A 94 6.27 -5.36 -2.05
CA LEU A 94 5.68 -6.24 -3.05
C LEU A 94 4.22 -5.84 -3.20
N ASP A 95 3.88 -5.18 -4.32
CA ASP A 95 2.54 -4.66 -4.54
C ASP A 95 1.71 -5.67 -5.32
N TYR A 96 0.69 -6.23 -4.65
CA TYR A 96 -0.18 -7.26 -5.21
C TYR A 96 -1.55 -6.72 -5.57
N LEU A 97 -2.03 -7.11 -6.74
CA LEU A 97 -3.42 -6.90 -7.10
C LEU A 97 -4.28 -7.86 -6.26
N ALA A 98 -5.40 -7.37 -5.78
CA ALA A 98 -6.31 -8.17 -4.96
C ALA A 98 -7.75 -7.80 -5.28
N SER A 99 -8.68 -8.69 -4.92
CA SER A 99 -10.10 -8.43 -5.02
C SER A 99 -10.79 -8.75 -3.70
N ALA A 100 -11.77 -7.92 -3.33
CA ALA A 100 -12.52 -8.11 -2.09
C ALA A 100 -13.45 -9.32 -2.23
N SER A 101 -13.44 -10.21 -1.23
CA SER A 101 -14.29 -11.40 -1.21
C SER A 101 -15.25 -11.42 -0.02
N GLY A 102 -15.10 -10.49 0.92
CA GLY A 102 -15.99 -10.41 2.09
C GLY A 102 -15.53 -9.37 3.07
N GLY A 103 -16.18 -9.32 4.21
CA GLY A 103 -15.86 -8.36 5.24
C GLY A 103 -16.55 -7.01 5.08
N THR A 104 -16.21 -6.08 5.96
CA THR A 104 -16.75 -4.73 5.95
C THR A 104 -15.61 -3.73 5.97
N LEU A 105 -15.63 -2.76 5.07
CA LEU A 105 -14.58 -1.74 4.96
C LEU A 105 -14.55 -0.91 6.26
N LYS A 106 -13.45 -1.02 6.99
CA LYS A 106 -13.26 -0.33 8.25
C LYS A 106 -11.77 -0.16 8.53
N ALA A 107 -11.35 1.07 8.82
CA ALA A 107 -9.95 1.37 9.12
C ALA A 107 -9.49 0.65 10.38
N GLY A 108 -8.33 0.00 10.28
CA GLY A 108 -7.67 -0.59 11.43
C GLY A 108 -6.96 0.45 12.29
N SER A 109 -6.31 -0.01 13.36
CA SER A 109 -5.71 0.88 14.37
C SER A 109 -4.55 1.73 13.83
N ASP A 110 -3.83 1.24 12.83
CA ASP A 110 -2.68 1.97 12.25
C ASP A 110 -3.05 2.90 11.11
N VAL A 111 -4.34 2.97 10.78
CA VAL A 111 -4.86 3.73 9.65
C VAL A 111 -5.85 4.77 10.16
N SER A 112 -5.62 6.05 9.83
CA SER A 112 -6.52 7.12 10.28
C SER A 112 -7.76 7.24 9.41
N ALA A 113 -7.70 6.80 8.15
CA ALA A 113 -8.84 6.83 7.24
C ALA A 113 -8.61 5.89 6.07
N LEU A 114 -9.72 5.41 5.51
CA LEU A 114 -9.75 4.65 4.25
C LEU A 114 -10.67 5.38 3.29
N LYS A 115 -10.30 5.43 2.01
CA LYS A 115 -11.17 6.04 1.02
C LYS A 115 -10.91 5.45 -0.35
N LEU A 116 -11.98 5.37 -1.13
CA LEU A 116 -11.93 4.95 -2.53
C LEU A 116 -11.81 6.19 -3.41
N PHE A 117 -10.86 6.18 -4.33
CA PHE A 117 -10.57 7.30 -5.21
C PHE A 117 -10.69 6.87 -6.66
N ASP A 118 -11.38 7.67 -7.48
CA ASP A 118 -11.32 7.48 -8.92
C ASP A 118 -10.08 8.21 -9.48
N TRP A 119 -9.85 8.07 -10.79
CA TRP A 119 -8.68 8.68 -11.42
C TRP A 119 -8.67 10.20 -11.25
N ARG A 120 -9.82 10.84 -11.38
CA ARG A 120 -9.94 12.31 -11.24
C ARG A 120 -9.56 12.74 -9.83
N ASP A 121 -10.09 12.04 -8.82
CA ASP A 121 -9.78 12.35 -7.42
C ASP A 121 -8.29 12.24 -7.14
N LEU A 122 -7.64 11.22 -7.69
CA LEU A 122 -6.20 11.01 -7.49
C LEU A 122 -5.36 12.16 -8.04
N GLN A 123 -5.83 12.82 -9.12
CA GLN A 123 -5.11 13.97 -9.69
C GLN A 123 -5.11 15.18 -8.76
N GLN A 124 -6.06 15.26 -7.84
CA GLN A 124 -6.20 16.37 -6.90
C GLN A 124 -5.47 16.13 -5.58
N LEU A 125 -4.97 14.92 -5.36
CA LEU A 125 -4.33 14.56 -4.10
C LEU A 125 -2.84 14.82 -4.11
N GLU A 126 -2.33 15.25 -2.95
CA GLU A 126 -0.91 15.24 -2.69
C GLU A 126 -0.51 13.84 -2.21
N LEU A 127 0.14 13.09 -3.09
CA LEU A 127 0.57 11.72 -2.80
C LEU A 127 2.07 11.64 -2.62
N PRO A 128 2.57 10.72 -1.77
CA PRO A 128 4.00 10.41 -1.78
C PRO A 128 4.44 10.04 -3.20
N ILE A 129 5.66 10.40 -3.55
CA ILE A 129 6.11 10.27 -4.94
C ILE A 129 6.07 8.82 -5.43
N LEU A 130 6.44 7.86 -4.58
CA LEU A 130 6.40 6.44 -4.97
C LEU A 130 4.98 5.96 -5.24
N THR A 131 4.01 6.42 -4.44
CA THR A 131 2.60 6.09 -4.65
C THR A 131 2.08 6.70 -5.95
N ARG A 132 2.41 7.98 -6.18
CA ARG A 132 2.00 8.68 -7.40
C ARG A 132 2.56 7.99 -8.64
N GLU A 133 3.86 7.69 -8.63
CA GLU A 133 4.52 7.04 -9.76
C GLU A 133 3.95 5.65 -10.02
N PHE A 134 3.70 4.88 -8.94
CA PHE A 134 3.08 3.57 -9.06
C PHE A 134 1.73 3.65 -9.77
N ILE A 135 0.87 4.56 -9.30
CA ILE A 135 -0.48 4.73 -9.89
C ILE A 135 -0.38 5.14 -11.36
N ALA A 136 0.55 6.04 -11.68
CA ALA A 136 0.74 6.49 -13.06
C ALA A 136 1.20 5.35 -13.97
N ARG A 137 2.14 4.52 -13.50
CA ARG A 137 2.62 3.37 -14.27
C ARG A 137 1.52 2.34 -14.55
N HIS A 138 0.58 2.19 -13.63
CA HIS A 138 -0.47 1.17 -13.72
C HIS A 138 -1.83 1.76 -14.10
N LYS A 139 -1.86 2.99 -14.59
CA LYS A 139 -3.12 3.69 -14.89
C LYS A 139 -4.02 2.88 -15.81
N ASN A 140 -3.47 2.32 -16.88
CA ASN A 140 -4.28 1.61 -17.88
C ASN A 140 -4.89 0.32 -17.33
N LEU A 141 -4.22 -0.31 -16.38
CA LEU A 141 -4.76 -1.49 -15.71
C LEU A 141 -5.85 -1.13 -14.71
N LEU A 142 -5.60 -0.10 -13.89
CA LEU A 142 -6.48 0.28 -12.80
C LEU A 142 -7.68 1.11 -13.28
N PHE A 143 -7.44 2.02 -14.21
CA PHE A 143 -8.45 2.94 -14.72
C PHE A 143 -8.48 2.88 -16.25
N PRO A 144 -8.92 1.75 -16.81
CA PRO A 144 -8.96 1.64 -18.27
C PRO A 144 -9.92 2.64 -18.86
N THR A 145 -9.51 3.28 -19.97
CA THR A 145 -10.40 4.20 -20.68
C THR A 145 -11.51 3.41 -21.37
N SER A 146 -12.74 3.87 -21.17
CA SER A 146 -13.87 3.30 -21.91
C SER A 146 -13.70 3.61 -23.38
N GLN A 147 -13.74 2.59 -24.22
CA GLN A 147 -13.82 2.80 -25.66
C GLN A 147 -15.28 2.69 -26.06
N HIS A 148 -15.73 3.71 -26.75
CA HIS A 148 -17.09 3.74 -27.30
C HIS A 148 -17.07 3.48 -28.78
#